data_c4a3e3a7d9ac1ae82c4a7c05736e2fdd
#
_entry.id   c4a3e3a7d9ac1ae82c4a7c05736e2fdd
#
_cell.length_a   1.000
_cell.length_b   1.000
_cell.length_c   1.000
_cell.angle_alpha   90.00
_cell.angle_beta   90.00
_cell.angle_gamma   90.00
#
_symmetry.space_group_name_H-M   'P 1'
#
loop_
_entity.id
_entity.type
_entity.pdbx_description
1 polymer ?
#
loop_
_entity_poly.entity_id
_entity_poly.type
_entity_poly.pdbx_seq_one_letter_code
_entity_poly.pdbx_strand_id
1 'polypeptide(L)'
;LKGPNYTTVSACASSAHAIVDALNLIRLGKADAIVAGGSEAAVTVPGVGGFNSMKALSTRNDDPKTASRPFDADRDGFVIGEGGAALILEEYEHAVARGAHIYAEIAGGAGNCDAYHMTAPDPDGAYEVMLLALEDAGVKPEDIDYINVHGTSTGLGDISEPTAILKAFGEHAYKLNISSTKSMTGHLLGAAGAVEAIACTLAVKNDIVPPTINFHTLAPELDPKLNFTFNEPQKREVKVAISNTFGFGGHNACVVIKK
;
A
#
# COMPACT_ATOMS: atom_id res chain seq x y z
N LEU A 1 -8.26 23.50 -12.27
CA LEU A 1 -7.70 22.43 -13.11
C LEU A 1 -8.67 22.17 -14.28
N LYS A 2 -8.13 22.03 -15.50
CA LYS A 2 -8.95 21.84 -16.73
C LYS A 2 -8.52 20.59 -17.52
N GLY A 3 -7.62 19.79 -16.98
CA GLY A 3 -7.10 18.59 -17.61
C GLY A 3 -8.03 17.37 -17.49
N PRO A 4 -7.51 16.15 -17.72
CA PRO A 4 -8.26 14.91 -17.58
C PRO A 4 -8.91 14.79 -16.20
N ASN A 5 -10.16 14.34 -16.17
CA ASN A 5 -10.92 14.14 -14.93
C ASN A 5 -11.79 12.88 -15.09
N TYR A 6 -11.45 11.84 -14.35
CA TYR A 6 -12.15 10.57 -14.34
C TYR A 6 -11.87 9.81 -13.05
N THR A 7 -12.63 8.76 -12.80
CA THR A 7 -12.48 7.90 -11.63
C THR A 7 -11.92 6.55 -12.05
N THR A 8 -10.88 6.09 -11.34
CA THR A 8 -10.41 4.70 -11.41
C THR A 8 -11.20 3.84 -10.43
N VAL A 9 -11.59 2.63 -10.83
CA VAL A 9 -12.26 1.67 -9.96
C VAL A 9 -11.62 0.30 -10.14
N SER A 10 -10.90 -0.16 -9.13
CA SER A 10 -10.20 -1.45 -9.07
C SER A 10 -10.16 -1.99 -7.63
N ALA A 11 -11.34 -1.99 -6.98
CA ALA A 11 -11.51 -2.41 -5.59
C ALA A 11 -10.50 -1.70 -4.66
N CYS A 12 -9.77 -2.45 -3.82
CA CYS A 12 -8.82 -1.87 -2.87
C CYS A 12 -7.64 -1.14 -3.56
N ALA A 13 -7.34 -1.42 -4.82
CA ALA A 13 -6.25 -0.79 -5.57
C ALA A 13 -6.62 0.54 -6.25
N SER A 14 -7.88 1.01 -6.14
CA SER A 14 -8.41 2.14 -6.90
C SER A 14 -7.56 3.40 -6.79
N SER A 15 -7.22 3.84 -5.59
CA SER A 15 -6.43 5.07 -5.40
C SER A 15 -4.94 4.91 -5.73
N ALA A 16 -4.38 3.70 -5.60
CA ALA A 16 -3.03 3.43 -6.08
C ALA A 16 -2.97 3.52 -7.62
N HIS A 17 -3.92 2.93 -8.32
CA HIS A 17 -4.05 3.09 -9.77
C HIS A 17 -4.27 4.55 -10.19
N ALA A 18 -5.07 5.33 -9.42
CA ALA A 18 -5.22 6.77 -9.69
C ALA A 18 -3.88 7.52 -9.65
N ILE A 19 -2.99 7.15 -8.71
CA ILE A 19 -1.64 7.73 -8.61
C ILE A 19 -0.78 7.32 -9.82
N VAL A 20 -0.79 6.04 -10.19
CA VAL A 20 -0.04 5.52 -11.36
C VAL A 20 -0.53 6.17 -12.64
N ASP A 21 -1.84 6.28 -12.83
CA ASP A 21 -2.43 6.96 -14.00
C ASP A 21 -2.05 8.43 -14.06
N ALA A 22 -2.10 9.14 -12.93
CA ALA A 22 -1.70 10.54 -12.86
C ALA A 22 -0.22 10.74 -13.20
N LEU A 23 0.67 9.88 -12.68
CA LEU A 23 2.09 9.86 -13.04
C LEU A 23 2.27 9.70 -14.55
N ASN A 24 1.59 8.73 -15.15
CA ASN A 24 1.68 8.46 -16.59
C ASN A 24 1.15 9.63 -17.43
N LEU A 25 0.05 10.26 -17.03
CA LEU A 25 -0.48 11.43 -17.73
C LEU A 25 0.47 12.63 -17.68
N ILE A 26 1.15 12.86 -16.56
CA ILE A 26 2.16 13.92 -16.42
C ILE A 26 3.37 13.57 -17.29
N ARG A 27 3.91 12.36 -17.24
CA ARG A 27 5.03 11.91 -18.07
C ARG A 27 4.74 12.02 -19.58
N LEU A 28 3.50 11.81 -19.98
CA LEU A 28 3.04 11.97 -21.37
C LEU A 28 2.75 13.43 -21.75
N GLY A 29 2.97 14.40 -20.88
CA GLY A 29 2.72 15.83 -21.13
C GLY A 29 1.23 16.16 -21.32
N LYS A 30 0.31 15.35 -20.73
CA LYS A 30 -1.13 15.59 -20.80
C LYS A 30 -1.64 16.50 -19.67
N ALA A 31 -0.82 16.70 -18.65
CA ALA A 31 -1.08 17.64 -17.55
C ALA A 31 0.24 18.01 -16.87
N ASP A 32 0.34 19.24 -16.37
CA ASP A 32 1.47 19.70 -15.56
C ASP A 32 1.27 19.34 -14.09
N ALA A 33 0.01 19.28 -13.63
CA ALA A 33 -0.35 18.91 -12.26
C ALA A 33 -1.70 18.17 -12.21
N ILE A 34 -1.79 17.14 -11.39
CA ILE A 34 -2.99 16.32 -11.18
C ILE A 34 -3.22 16.14 -9.69
N VAL A 35 -4.47 16.27 -9.25
CA VAL A 35 -4.91 15.80 -7.93
C VAL A 35 -5.32 14.34 -8.08
N ALA A 36 -4.57 13.43 -7.47
CA ALA A 36 -4.81 12.00 -7.50
C ALA A 36 -5.04 11.48 -6.07
N GLY A 37 -5.97 10.54 -5.91
CA GLY A 37 -6.27 9.98 -4.60
C GLY A 37 -7.52 9.13 -4.60
N GLY A 38 -8.14 8.98 -3.44
CA GLY A 38 -9.37 8.24 -3.28
C GLY A 38 -10.07 8.55 -1.97
N SER A 39 -11.34 8.22 -1.92
CA SER A 39 -12.19 8.33 -0.73
C SER A 39 -13.06 7.09 -0.59
N GLU A 40 -13.37 6.72 0.65
CA GLU A 40 -14.20 5.56 0.96
C GLU A 40 -15.07 5.83 2.18
N ALA A 41 -16.33 5.43 2.13
CA ALA A 41 -17.29 5.51 3.22
C ALA A 41 -18.16 4.23 3.20
N ALA A 42 -17.52 3.07 3.40
CA ALA A 42 -18.11 1.75 3.23
C ALA A 42 -18.74 1.18 4.51
N VAL A 43 -18.68 1.88 5.66
CA VAL A 43 -19.30 1.44 6.92
C VAL A 43 -20.83 1.68 6.84
N THR A 44 -21.46 0.90 5.99
CA THR A 44 -22.90 0.91 5.72
C THR A 44 -23.45 -0.50 5.90
N VAL A 45 -24.75 -0.64 6.08
CA VAL A 45 -25.40 -1.95 6.23
C VAL A 45 -25.04 -2.91 5.07
N PRO A 46 -25.13 -2.51 3.79
CA PRO A 46 -24.73 -3.39 2.70
C PRO A 46 -23.21 -3.62 2.63
N GLY A 47 -22.39 -2.62 2.95
CA GLY A 47 -20.92 -2.77 2.95
C GLY A 47 -20.47 -3.77 4.00
N VAL A 48 -20.86 -3.57 5.26
CA VAL A 48 -20.53 -4.50 6.35
C VAL A 48 -21.15 -5.86 6.09
N GLY A 49 -22.43 -5.93 5.67
CA GLY A 49 -23.12 -7.18 5.37
C GLY A 49 -22.46 -8.00 4.26
N GLY A 50 -22.01 -7.34 3.19
CA GLY A 50 -21.30 -7.98 2.08
C GLY A 50 -19.99 -8.62 2.51
N PHE A 51 -19.12 -7.88 3.17
CA PHE A 51 -17.84 -8.40 3.65
C PHE A 51 -17.99 -9.42 4.77
N ASN A 52 -18.99 -9.27 5.63
CA ASN A 52 -19.31 -10.26 6.66
C ASN A 52 -19.78 -11.59 6.05
N SER A 53 -20.58 -11.55 4.98
CA SER A 53 -21.03 -12.75 4.26
C SER A 53 -19.86 -13.53 3.64
N MET A 54 -18.78 -12.83 3.27
CA MET A 54 -17.53 -13.43 2.78
C MET A 54 -16.63 -13.94 3.92
N LYS A 55 -16.99 -13.69 5.19
CA LYS A 55 -16.13 -13.96 6.35
C LYS A 55 -14.76 -13.26 6.26
N ALA A 56 -14.72 -12.07 5.70
CA ALA A 56 -13.49 -11.31 5.49
C ALA A 56 -13.18 -10.35 6.64
N LEU A 57 -14.19 -9.98 7.44
CA LEU A 57 -14.04 -9.04 8.55
C LEU A 57 -13.60 -9.73 9.84
N SER A 58 -12.81 -9.03 10.63
CA SER A 58 -12.58 -9.40 12.03
C SER A 58 -13.88 -9.39 12.81
N THR A 59 -14.02 -10.39 13.69
CA THR A 59 -15.16 -10.51 14.62
C THR A 59 -14.83 -10.13 16.05
N ARG A 60 -13.65 -9.53 16.28
CA ARG A 60 -13.14 -9.11 17.60
C ARG A 60 -13.83 -7.82 18.08
N ASN A 61 -15.13 -7.91 18.36
CA ASN A 61 -15.93 -6.78 18.82
C ASN A 61 -15.81 -6.50 20.32
N ASP A 62 -15.26 -7.42 21.09
CA ASP A 62 -14.94 -7.28 22.51
C ASP A 62 -13.68 -6.40 22.74
N ASP A 63 -12.77 -6.37 21.77
CA ASP A 63 -11.59 -5.49 21.79
C ASP A 63 -11.31 -4.89 20.40
N PRO A 64 -12.15 -3.94 19.95
CA PRO A 64 -12.09 -3.41 18.60
C PRO A 64 -10.80 -2.61 18.31
N LYS A 65 -10.14 -2.07 19.34
CA LYS A 65 -8.90 -1.30 19.17
C LYS A 65 -7.72 -2.16 18.74
N THR A 66 -7.75 -3.46 19.04
CA THR A 66 -6.68 -4.40 18.67
C THR A 66 -7.14 -5.39 17.59
N ALA A 67 -8.31 -5.17 16.97
CA ALA A 67 -8.88 -6.09 15.98
C ALA A 67 -8.04 -6.15 14.70
N SER A 68 -7.54 -5.01 14.20
CA SER A 68 -6.60 -5.00 13.07
C SER A 68 -5.19 -5.29 13.57
N ARG A 69 -4.70 -6.51 13.29
CA ARG A 69 -3.39 -7.03 13.75
C ARG A 69 -2.66 -7.79 12.66
N PRO A 70 -2.20 -7.11 11.61
CA PRO A 70 -1.50 -7.77 10.51
C PRO A 70 -0.32 -8.61 11.01
N PHE A 71 -0.15 -9.80 10.40
CA PHE A 71 0.93 -10.76 10.69
C PHE A 71 0.85 -11.46 12.05
N ASP A 72 -0.08 -11.08 12.90
CA ASP A 72 -0.30 -11.76 14.20
C ASP A 72 -0.95 -13.14 14.02
N ALA A 73 -0.60 -14.08 14.88
CA ALA A 73 -1.15 -15.44 14.84
C ALA A 73 -2.66 -15.46 15.10
N ASP A 74 -3.17 -14.52 15.90
CA ASP A 74 -4.58 -14.43 16.29
C ASP A 74 -5.40 -13.47 15.38
N ARG A 75 -4.86 -13.06 14.21
CA ARG A 75 -5.62 -12.27 13.24
C ARG A 75 -6.79 -13.06 12.67
N ASP A 76 -7.92 -12.41 12.49
CA ASP A 76 -9.17 -13.07 12.09
C ASP A 76 -9.92 -12.36 10.93
N GLY A 77 -9.31 -11.37 10.31
CA GLY A 77 -9.92 -10.60 9.22
C GLY A 77 -9.58 -9.11 9.28
N PHE A 78 -9.98 -8.35 8.28
CA PHE A 78 -9.73 -6.93 8.26
C PHE A 78 -10.79 -6.12 9.01
N VAL A 79 -10.43 -4.91 9.40
CA VAL A 79 -11.34 -3.90 9.95
C VAL A 79 -11.59 -2.85 8.87
N ILE A 80 -12.86 -2.55 8.55
CA ILE A 80 -13.18 -1.50 7.58
C ILE A 80 -12.79 -0.14 8.17
N GLY A 81 -12.00 0.63 7.41
CA GLY A 81 -11.74 2.04 7.67
C GLY A 81 -12.50 2.93 6.69
N GLU A 82 -12.76 4.15 7.08
CA GLU A 82 -13.32 5.21 6.22
C GLU A 82 -12.40 6.41 6.19
N GLY A 83 -12.42 7.13 5.09
CA GLY A 83 -11.65 8.35 4.94
C GLY A 83 -11.33 8.68 3.49
N GLY A 84 -10.43 9.65 3.31
CA GLY A 84 -9.97 10.05 2.00
C GLY A 84 -8.60 10.69 2.07
N ALA A 85 -7.86 10.56 0.97
CA ALA A 85 -6.56 11.18 0.81
C ALA A 85 -6.38 11.62 -0.64
N ALA A 86 -5.65 12.70 -0.83
CA ALA A 86 -5.30 13.22 -2.14
C ALA A 86 -3.85 13.72 -2.13
N LEU A 87 -3.13 13.39 -3.19
CA LEU A 87 -1.81 13.92 -3.48
C LEU A 87 -1.91 14.88 -4.66
N ILE A 88 -1.13 15.94 -4.61
CA ILE A 88 -0.90 16.82 -5.76
C ILE A 88 0.39 16.33 -6.41
N LEU A 89 0.25 15.61 -7.53
CA LEU A 89 1.37 15.23 -8.38
C LEU A 89 1.63 16.36 -9.37
N GLU A 90 2.87 16.74 -9.52
CA GLU A 90 3.25 17.86 -10.35
C GLU A 90 4.57 17.56 -11.07
N GLU A 91 4.67 17.98 -12.33
CA GLU A 91 5.90 17.89 -13.08
C GLU A 91 7.01 18.68 -12.36
N TYR A 92 8.22 18.11 -12.31
CA TYR A 92 9.30 18.62 -11.46
C TYR A 92 9.70 20.06 -11.78
N GLU A 93 9.96 20.39 -13.05
CA GLU A 93 10.37 21.73 -13.45
C GLU A 93 9.26 22.77 -13.23
N HIS A 94 8.01 22.36 -13.43
CA HIS A 94 6.84 23.19 -13.14
C HIS A 94 6.76 23.49 -11.63
N ALA A 95 6.95 22.49 -10.78
CA ALA A 95 6.95 22.66 -9.32
C ALA A 95 8.10 23.58 -8.85
N VAL A 96 9.31 23.37 -9.37
CA VAL A 96 10.48 24.18 -9.05
C VAL A 96 10.30 25.63 -9.50
N ALA A 97 9.80 25.86 -10.72
CA ALA A 97 9.61 27.19 -11.29
C ALA A 97 8.65 28.08 -10.46
N ARG A 98 7.66 27.49 -9.79
CA ARG A 98 6.75 28.22 -8.90
C ARG A 98 7.17 28.23 -7.41
N GLY A 99 8.32 27.64 -7.07
CA GLY A 99 8.82 27.54 -5.70
C GLY A 99 8.00 26.61 -4.81
N ALA A 100 7.47 25.51 -5.35
CA ALA A 100 6.72 24.53 -4.59
C ALA A 100 7.56 23.84 -3.53
N HIS A 101 6.95 23.51 -2.40
CA HIS A 101 7.56 22.59 -1.44
C HIS A 101 7.35 21.15 -1.90
N ILE A 102 8.43 20.49 -2.31
CA ILE A 102 8.42 19.10 -2.76
C ILE A 102 8.63 18.19 -1.56
N TYR A 103 7.75 17.22 -1.36
CA TYR A 103 7.82 16.25 -0.25
C TYR A 103 8.65 15.04 -0.61
N ALA A 104 8.46 14.51 -1.81
CA ALA A 104 9.12 13.33 -2.35
C ALA A 104 8.84 13.26 -3.86
N GLU A 105 9.47 12.33 -4.55
CA GLU A 105 9.20 11.99 -5.95
C GLU A 105 8.39 10.70 -6.03
N ILE A 106 7.32 10.70 -6.84
CA ILE A 106 6.70 9.44 -7.32
C ILE A 106 7.55 8.98 -8.49
N ALA A 107 8.48 8.07 -8.21
CA ALA A 107 9.50 7.65 -9.16
C ALA A 107 8.97 6.68 -10.21
N GLY A 108 7.96 5.88 -9.86
CA GLY A 108 7.36 4.91 -10.75
C GLY A 108 6.15 4.24 -10.13
N GLY A 109 5.51 3.39 -10.90
CA GLY A 109 4.42 2.55 -10.44
C GLY A 109 3.93 1.60 -11.52
N ALA A 110 3.30 0.54 -11.10
CA ALA A 110 2.74 -0.48 -11.98
C ALA A 110 1.43 -1.04 -11.47
N GLY A 111 0.67 -1.61 -12.36
CA GLY A 111 -0.48 -2.45 -12.06
C GLY A 111 -0.46 -3.72 -12.91
N ASN A 112 -0.96 -4.80 -12.35
CA ASN A 112 -1.20 -6.06 -13.06
C ASN A 112 -2.47 -6.74 -12.53
N CYS A 113 -2.74 -7.95 -13.00
CA CYS A 113 -3.85 -8.77 -12.55
C CYS A 113 -3.37 -10.19 -12.25
N ASP A 114 -3.78 -10.76 -11.11
CA ASP A 114 -3.50 -12.15 -10.75
C ASP A 114 -4.07 -13.16 -11.77
N ALA A 115 -5.24 -12.86 -12.34
CA ALA A 115 -5.98 -13.78 -13.21
C ALA A 115 -6.14 -15.19 -12.59
N TYR A 116 -6.21 -15.27 -11.26
CA TYR A 116 -6.18 -16.50 -10.48
C TYR A 116 -7.53 -16.77 -9.80
N HIS A 117 -7.93 -15.93 -8.86
CA HIS A 117 -9.16 -16.11 -8.09
C HIS A 117 -9.77 -14.74 -7.71
N MET A 118 -11.08 -14.69 -7.51
CA MET A 118 -11.79 -13.44 -7.21
C MET A 118 -11.37 -12.80 -5.88
N THR A 119 -11.01 -13.59 -4.88
CA THR A 119 -10.70 -13.10 -3.52
C THR A 119 -9.43 -13.67 -2.91
N ALA A 120 -8.91 -14.80 -3.41
CA ALA A 120 -7.65 -15.36 -2.94
C ALA A 120 -6.49 -14.72 -3.71
N PRO A 121 -5.52 -14.09 -3.02
CA PRO A 121 -4.38 -13.46 -3.69
C PRO A 121 -3.42 -14.51 -4.25
N ASP A 122 -2.81 -14.18 -5.39
CA ASP A 122 -1.70 -14.92 -5.96
C ASP A 122 -0.38 -14.24 -5.56
N PRO A 123 0.54 -14.93 -4.85
CA PRO A 123 1.83 -14.36 -4.52
C PRO A 123 2.67 -14.04 -5.77
N ASP A 124 2.45 -14.71 -6.89
CA ASP A 124 3.16 -14.43 -8.14
C ASP A 124 2.70 -13.10 -8.75
N GLY A 125 1.41 -12.78 -8.74
CA GLY A 125 0.91 -11.47 -9.16
C GLY A 125 1.46 -10.32 -8.32
N ALA A 126 1.48 -10.50 -6.99
CA ALA A 126 2.08 -9.54 -6.07
C ALA A 126 3.60 -9.36 -6.31
N TYR A 127 4.33 -10.45 -6.53
CA TYR A 127 5.74 -10.43 -6.89
C TYR A 127 6.00 -9.66 -8.19
N GLU A 128 5.26 -9.97 -9.24
CA GLU A 128 5.43 -9.36 -10.56
C GLU A 128 5.13 -7.85 -10.53
N VAL A 129 4.06 -7.41 -9.86
CA VAL A 129 3.74 -5.97 -9.82
C VAL A 129 4.82 -5.16 -9.10
N MET A 130 5.44 -5.70 -8.06
CA MET A 130 6.59 -5.06 -7.41
C MET A 130 7.75 -4.90 -8.39
N LEU A 131 8.15 -5.95 -9.12
CA LEU A 131 9.24 -5.87 -10.09
C LEU A 131 8.92 -4.89 -11.23
N LEU A 132 7.72 -4.91 -11.77
CA LEU A 132 7.29 -3.96 -12.81
C LEU A 132 7.36 -2.50 -12.31
N ALA A 133 6.97 -2.24 -11.07
CA ALA A 133 7.05 -0.91 -10.50
C ALA A 133 8.51 -0.45 -10.28
N LEU A 134 9.39 -1.36 -9.86
CA LEU A 134 10.83 -1.06 -9.73
C LEU A 134 11.46 -0.77 -11.09
N GLU A 135 11.11 -1.56 -12.12
CA GLU A 135 11.56 -1.33 -13.50
C GLU A 135 11.11 0.04 -14.01
N ASP A 136 9.83 0.39 -13.83
CA ASP A 136 9.28 1.70 -14.23
C ASP A 136 9.96 2.88 -13.50
N ALA A 137 10.33 2.68 -12.24
CA ALA A 137 11.04 3.67 -11.43
C ALA A 137 12.55 3.74 -11.72
N GLY A 138 13.11 2.78 -12.47
CA GLY A 138 14.55 2.66 -12.70
C GLY A 138 15.36 2.38 -11.43
N VAL A 139 14.78 1.71 -10.43
CA VAL A 139 15.43 1.34 -9.17
C VAL A 139 15.60 -0.17 -9.06
N LYS A 140 16.60 -0.59 -8.29
CA LYS A 140 16.86 -2.02 -8.06
C LYS A 140 16.21 -2.49 -6.76
N PRO A 141 15.96 -3.78 -6.59
CA PRO A 141 15.46 -4.33 -5.32
C PRO A 141 16.32 -3.90 -4.11
N GLU A 142 17.66 -3.81 -4.28
CA GLU A 142 18.58 -3.43 -3.23
C GLU A 142 18.50 -1.96 -2.80
N ASP A 143 17.84 -1.11 -3.57
CA ASP A 143 17.67 0.30 -3.27
C ASP A 143 16.47 0.57 -2.34
N ILE A 144 15.60 -0.42 -2.15
CA ILE A 144 14.38 -0.28 -1.32
C ILE A 144 14.73 -0.38 0.17
N ASP A 145 14.26 0.59 0.93
CA ASP A 145 14.42 0.65 2.39
C ASP A 145 13.16 0.25 3.15
N TYR A 146 11.99 0.55 2.58
CA TYR A 146 10.71 0.39 3.24
C TYR A 146 9.62 -0.09 2.29
N ILE A 147 8.81 -1.03 2.76
CA ILE A 147 7.58 -1.50 2.10
C ILE A 147 6.39 -1.25 3.01
N ASN A 148 5.49 -0.36 2.57
CA ASN A 148 4.14 -0.28 3.14
C ASN A 148 3.31 -1.35 2.45
N VAL A 149 3.01 -2.41 3.16
CA VAL A 149 2.35 -3.59 2.61
C VAL A 149 0.83 -3.44 2.58
N HIS A 150 0.19 -4.22 1.74
CA HIS A 150 -1.26 -4.34 1.77
C HIS A 150 -1.75 -4.86 3.12
N GLY A 151 -1.17 -5.92 3.67
CA GLY A 151 -1.23 -6.37 5.04
C GLY A 151 -2.55 -6.09 5.76
N THR A 152 -3.63 -6.80 5.41
CA THR A 152 -5.00 -6.50 5.84
C THR A 152 -5.44 -7.20 7.12
N SER A 153 -4.55 -7.93 7.79
CA SER A 153 -4.94 -8.77 8.96
C SER A 153 -5.80 -9.99 8.58
N THR A 154 -5.69 -10.43 7.32
CA THR A 154 -6.40 -11.63 6.83
C THR A 154 -5.49 -12.85 6.82
N GLY A 155 -6.08 -14.05 6.96
CA GLY A 155 -5.31 -15.29 7.03
C GLY A 155 -4.40 -15.52 5.82
N LEU A 156 -4.94 -15.40 4.59
CA LEU A 156 -4.20 -15.68 3.36
C LEU A 156 -3.36 -14.48 2.88
N GLY A 157 -3.91 -13.26 2.96
CA GLY A 157 -3.23 -12.06 2.45
C GLY A 157 -1.89 -11.81 3.15
N ASP A 158 -1.89 -11.94 4.47
CA ASP A 158 -0.72 -11.68 5.30
C ASP A 158 0.37 -12.79 5.19
N ILE A 159 0.08 -13.90 4.52
CA ILE A 159 1.06 -14.94 4.16
C ILE A 159 1.55 -14.75 2.72
N SER A 160 0.64 -14.45 1.80
CA SER A 160 0.94 -14.31 0.38
C SER A 160 1.92 -13.17 0.10
N GLU A 161 1.69 -12.01 0.71
CA GLU A 161 2.52 -10.83 0.44
C GLU A 161 3.96 -10.96 0.96
N PRO A 162 4.26 -11.40 2.21
CA PRO A 162 5.63 -11.67 2.63
C PRO A 162 6.33 -12.74 1.77
N THR A 163 5.60 -13.73 1.26
CA THR A 163 6.13 -14.71 0.31
C THR A 163 6.58 -14.04 -0.99
N ALA A 164 5.73 -13.15 -1.53
CA ALA A 164 6.07 -12.36 -2.72
C ALA A 164 7.27 -11.43 -2.47
N ILE A 165 7.37 -10.80 -1.30
CA ILE A 165 8.49 -9.96 -0.89
C ILE A 165 9.80 -10.77 -0.85
N LEU A 166 9.80 -11.94 -0.21
CA LEU A 166 10.97 -12.80 -0.19
C LEU A 166 11.40 -13.20 -1.60
N LYS A 167 10.46 -13.48 -2.49
CA LYS A 167 10.73 -13.81 -3.89
C LYS A 167 11.30 -12.63 -4.67
N ALA A 168 10.78 -11.40 -4.45
CA ALA A 168 11.19 -10.20 -5.17
C ALA A 168 12.56 -9.66 -4.72
N PHE A 169 12.83 -9.71 -3.42
CA PHE A 169 13.98 -9.04 -2.81
C PHE A 169 15.07 -10.01 -2.35
N GLY A 170 14.82 -11.33 -2.33
CA GLY A 170 15.79 -12.33 -1.90
C GLY A 170 16.40 -12.01 -0.53
N GLU A 171 17.72 -12.08 -0.40
CA GLU A 171 18.43 -11.75 0.86
C GLU A 171 18.27 -10.28 1.29
N HIS A 172 17.91 -9.38 0.36
CA HIS A 172 17.65 -7.98 0.71
C HIS A 172 16.35 -7.81 1.51
N ALA A 173 15.40 -8.73 1.39
CA ALA A 173 14.14 -8.70 2.17
C ALA A 173 14.42 -8.62 3.69
N TYR A 174 15.51 -9.21 4.18
CA TYR A 174 15.90 -9.15 5.59
C TYR A 174 16.53 -7.82 6.04
N LYS A 175 16.77 -6.90 5.10
CA LYS A 175 17.32 -5.56 5.36
C LYS A 175 16.28 -4.48 5.26
N LEU A 176 15.10 -4.79 4.73
CA LEU A 176 13.96 -3.88 4.60
C LEU A 176 13.25 -3.69 5.93
N ASN A 177 12.56 -2.55 6.06
CA ASN A 177 11.43 -2.46 6.96
C ASN A 177 10.15 -2.78 6.19
N ILE A 178 9.28 -3.55 6.80
CA ILE A 178 7.94 -3.88 6.32
C ILE A 178 6.97 -3.37 7.37
N SER A 179 5.90 -2.68 6.99
CA SER A 179 4.82 -2.39 7.94
C SER A 179 3.47 -2.27 7.26
N SER A 180 2.41 -2.63 8.00
CA SER A 180 1.04 -2.36 7.62
C SER A 180 0.46 -1.22 8.46
N THR A 181 0.26 -0.07 7.83
CA THR A 181 -0.43 1.07 8.46
C THR A 181 -1.92 0.79 8.68
N LYS A 182 -2.48 -0.24 8.05
CA LYS A 182 -3.85 -0.70 8.31
C LYS A 182 -4.07 -1.22 9.73
N SER A 183 -3.01 -1.54 10.46
CA SER A 183 -3.09 -1.80 11.90
C SER A 183 -3.61 -0.59 12.70
N MET A 184 -3.38 0.64 12.20
CA MET A 184 -3.78 1.90 12.82
C MET A 184 -5.05 2.49 12.19
N THR A 185 -5.19 2.39 10.88
CA THR A 185 -6.26 3.06 10.11
C THR A 185 -7.45 2.14 9.80
N GLY A 186 -7.29 0.83 9.95
CA GLY A 186 -8.16 -0.11 9.27
C GLY A 186 -7.92 -0.13 7.76
N HIS A 187 -8.69 -0.88 7.03
CA HIS A 187 -8.62 -0.98 5.58
C HIS A 187 -9.62 -0.02 4.92
N LEU A 188 -9.11 1.07 4.34
CA LEU A 188 -9.93 2.09 3.69
C LEU A 188 -10.35 1.70 2.26
N LEU A 189 -10.26 0.41 1.90
CA LEU A 189 -10.66 -0.11 0.59
C LEU A 189 -10.11 0.74 -0.55
N GLY A 190 -10.98 1.39 -1.36
CA GLY A 190 -10.55 2.19 -2.50
C GLY A 190 -9.68 3.42 -2.15
N ALA A 191 -9.76 3.93 -0.92
CA ALA A 191 -8.91 5.04 -0.46
C ALA A 191 -7.56 4.59 0.13
N ALA A 192 -7.37 3.30 0.40
CA ALA A 192 -6.20 2.77 1.12
C ALA A 192 -4.87 3.17 0.46
N GLY A 193 -4.73 2.95 -0.86
CA GLY A 193 -3.48 3.23 -1.56
C GLY A 193 -3.03 4.70 -1.50
N ALA A 194 -3.97 5.65 -1.48
CA ALA A 194 -3.62 7.07 -1.36
C ALA A 194 -3.13 7.42 0.05
N VAL A 195 -3.77 6.90 1.10
CA VAL A 195 -3.33 7.08 2.49
C VAL A 195 -1.95 6.46 2.70
N GLU A 196 -1.71 5.30 2.14
CA GLU A 196 -0.45 4.56 2.23
C GLU A 196 0.68 5.21 1.43
N ALA A 197 0.38 5.78 0.26
CA ALA A 197 1.33 6.59 -0.49
C ALA A 197 1.76 7.85 0.30
N ILE A 198 0.84 8.49 1.03
CA ILE A 198 1.18 9.59 1.94
C ILE A 198 2.05 9.08 3.09
N ALA A 199 1.75 7.93 3.68
CA ALA A 199 2.58 7.34 4.74
C ALA A 199 4.01 7.05 4.24
N CYS A 200 4.18 6.50 3.03
CA CYS A 200 5.48 6.31 2.39
C CYS A 200 6.19 7.65 2.13
N THR A 201 5.49 8.64 1.61
CA THR A 201 6.03 10.00 1.38
C THR A 201 6.57 10.61 2.68
N LEU A 202 5.83 10.47 3.77
CA LEU A 202 6.25 10.97 5.08
C LEU A 202 7.40 10.15 5.68
N ALA A 203 7.44 8.84 5.44
CA ALA A 203 8.55 7.98 5.86
C ALA A 203 9.86 8.38 5.17
N VAL A 204 9.82 8.57 3.85
CA VAL A 204 10.95 9.06 3.03
C VAL A 204 11.41 10.45 3.48
N LYS A 205 10.47 11.35 3.73
CA LYS A 205 10.77 12.73 4.16
C LYS A 205 11.41 12.81 5.55
N ASN A 206 10.94 12.01 6.50
CA ASN A 206 11.28 12.15 7.91
C ASN A 206 12.25 11.09 8.42
N ASP A 207 12.63 10.11 7.60
CA ASP A 207 13.49 8.98 7.96
C ASP A 207 12.93 8.19 9.16
N ILE A 208 11.60 7.93 9.13
CA ILE A 208 10.87 7.18 10.16
C ILE A 208 9.90 6.21 9.48
N VAL A 209 10.04 4.93 9.76
CA VAL A 209 9.10 3.90 9.31
C VAL A 209 7.98 3.75 10.32
N PRO A 210 6.69 3.90 9.91
CA PRO A 210 5.56 3.69 10.81
C PRO A 210 5.42 2.21 11.21
N PRO A 211 4.90 1.91 12.41
CA PRO A 211 4.81 0.54 12.89
C PRO A 211 3.60 -0.22 12.34
N THR A 212 3.68 -1.56 12.42
CA THR A 212 2.53 -2.45 12.49
C THR A 212 2.18 -2.63 13.96
N ILE A 213 1.08 -2.03 14.44
CA ILE A 213 0.66 -2.12 15.85
C ILE A 213 -0.19 -3.36 16.11
N ASN A 214 -0.51 -3.60 17.40
CA ASN A 214 -1.34 -4.71 17.88
C ASN A 214 -0.73 -6.11 17.71
N PHE A 215 0.58 -6.17 17.51
CA PHE A 215 1.29 -7.43 17.39
C PHE A 215 1.59 -8.03 18.77
N HIS A 216 1.35 -9.34 18.92
CA HIS A 216 1.66 -10.14 20.11
C HIS A 216 2.49 -11.38 19.76
N THR A 217 2.08 -12.14 18.75
CA THR A 217 2.72 -13.40 18.38
C THR A 217 2.77 -13.52 16.86
N LEU A 218 3.95 -13.80 16.30
CA LEU A 218 4.11 -13.98 14.86
C LEU A 218 3.35 -15.22 14.38
N ALA A 219 2.63 -15.08 13.28
CA ALA A 219 2.00 -16.21 12.64
C ALA A 219 3.07 -17.26 12.24
N PRO A 220 2.83 -18.56 12.53
CA PRO A 220 3.86 -19.60 12.38
C PRO A 220 4.33 -19.84 10.95
N GLU A 221 3.56 -19.39 9.96
CA GLU A 221 3.89 -19.49 8.54
C GLU A 221 4.86 -18.41 8.07
N LEU A 222 5.12 -17.38 8.87
CA LEU A 222 5.95 -16.23 8.50
C LEU A 222 7.41 -16.43 8.94
N ASP A 223 8.33 -15.91 8.11
CA ASP A 223 9.75 -15.93 8.45
C ASP A 223 10.06 -14.89 9.56
N PRO A 224 10.52 -15.33 10.74
CA PRO A 224 10.81 -14.43 11.86
C PRO A 224 12.03 -13.51 11.62
N LYS A 225 12.77 -13.70 10.55
CA LYS A 225 13.88 -12.81 10.18
C LYS A 225 13.42 -11.54 9.49
N LEU A 226 12.18 -11.49 8.96
CA LEU A 226 11.62 -10.29 8.36
C LEU A 226 11.35 -9.23 9.42
N ASN A 227 11.69 -7.98 9.12
CA ASN A 227 11.44 -6.86 10.02
C ASN A 227 10.08 -6.22 9.72
N PHE A 228 9.02 -6.70 10.35
CA PHE A 228 7.66 -6.18 10.21
C PHE A 228 7.42 -4.86 10.97
N THR A 229 8.44 -4.27 11.55
CA THR A 229 8.37 -3.00 12.30
C THR A 229 7.26 -3.01 13.37
N PHE A 230 7.25 -4.04 14.22
CA PHE A 230 6.17 -4.25 15.17
C PHE A 230 6.12 -3.23 16.29
N ASN A 231 4.90 -2.77 16.59
CA ASN A 231 4.44 -1.95 17.70
C ASN A 231 5.08 -0.55 17.84
N GLU A 232 6.34 -0.37 17.48
CA GLU A 232 7.05 0.89 17.63
C GLU A 232 7.63 1.36 16.29
N PRO A 233 7.58 2.68 16.00
CA PRO A 233 8.19 3.21 14.79
C PRO A 233 9.72 3.05 14.83
N GLN A 234 10.31 2.82 13.66
CA GLN A 234 11.76 2.68 13.55
C GLN A 234 12.37 3.87 12.80
N LYS A 235 13.35 4.53 13.44
CA LYS A 235 14.16 5.55 12.78
C LYS A 235 15.23 4.89 11.94
N ARG A 236 15.23 5.16 10.65
CA ARG A 236 16.29 4.80 9.70
C ARG A 236 16.23 5.73 8.51
N GLU A 237 17.34 5.89 7.81
CA GLU A 237 17.32 6.56 6.51
C GLU A 237 16.42 5.76 5.54
N VAL A 238 15.44 6.45 4.95
CA VAL A 238 14.52 5.89 3.95
C VAL A 238 14.69 6.70 2.67
N LYS A 239 15.43 6.16 1.73
CA LYS A 239 15.65 6.79 0.41
C LYS A 239 14.56 6.40 -0.57
N VAL A 240 14.16 5.14 -0.55
CA VAL A 240 13.13 4.59 -1.44
C VAL A 240 12.16 3.74 -0.64
N ALA A 241 10.88 4.03 -0.80
CA ALA A 241 9.79 3.25 -0.26
C ALA A 241 8.86 2.78 -1.37
N ILE A 242 8.21 1.63 -1.19
CA ILE A 242 7.12 1.18 -2.04
C ILE A 242 5.83 1.01 -1.24
N SER A 243 4.71 1.27 -1.90
CA SER A 243 3.37 1.05 -1.35
C SER A 243 2.65 0.02 -2.20
N ASN A 244 2.28 -1.11 -1.60
CA ASN A 244 1.57 -2.20 -2.25
C ASN A 244 0.08 -2.15 -1.94
N THR A 245 -0.75 -2.34 -2.94
CA THR A 245 -2.19 -2.47 -2.76
C THR A 245 -2.73 -3.60 -3.64
N PHE A 246 -3.37 -4.59 -3.03
CA PHE A 246 -3.92 -5.76 -3.71
C PHE A 246 -5.44 -5.80 -3.52
N GLY A 247 -6.19 -5.77 -4.61
CA GLY A 247 -7.64 -5.68 -4.59
C GLY A 247 -8.33 -6.98 -5.00
N PHE A 248 -9.51 -7.23 -4.46
CA PHE A 248 -10.38 -8.29 -4.94
C PHE A 248 -10.62 -8.16 -6.44
N GLY A 249 -10.69 -9.30 -7.14
CA GLY A 249 -10.67 -9.37 -8.59
C GLY A 249 -9.26 -9.56 -9.17
N GLY A 250 -8.23 -9.64 -8.31
CA GLY A 250 -6.83 -9.80 -8.71
C GLY A 250 -6.18 -8.49 -9.14
N HIS A 251 -6.72 -7.35 -8.74
CA HIS A 251 -6.15 -6.03 -9.06
C HIS A 251 -4.96 -5.71 -8.15
N ASN A 252 -3.78 -5.62 -8.70
CA ASN A 252 -2.57 -5.26 -7.96
C ASN A 252 -2.02 -3.93 -8.44
N ALA A 253 -1.56 -3.12 -7.50
CA ALA A 253 -0.85 -1.87 -7.76
C ALA A 253 0.33 -1.72 -6.80
N CYS A 254 1.45 -1.22 -7.32
CA CYS A 254 2.62 -0.85 -6.54
C CYS A 254 3.08 0.55 -6.96
N VAL A 255 3.33 1.43 -6.00
CA VAL A 255 3.82 2.79 -6.21
C VAL A 255 5.19 2.93 -5.58
N VAL A 256 6.16 3.49 -6.31
CA VAL A 256 7.53 3.73 -5.86
C VAL A 256 7.72 5.20 -5.53
N ILE A 257 8.17 5.48 -4.31
CA ILE A 257 8.34 6.82 -3.77
C ILE A 257 9.78 6.97 -3.30
N LYS A 258 10.45 8.03 -3.72
CA LYS A 258 11.84 8.29 -3.30
C LYS A 258 12.06 9.73 -2.84
N LYS A 259 13.18 9.92 -2.13
CA LYS A 259 13.62 11.20 -1.58
C LYS A 259 14.06 12.18 -2.66
#